data_7b11f98fe860a4cd28ab77329126b878
#
_entry.id   7b11f98fe860a4cd28ab77329126b878
#
_cell.length_a   1.000
_cell.length_b   1.000
_cell.length_c   1.000
_cell.angle_alpha   90.00
_cell.angle_beta   90.00
_cell.angle_gamma   90.00
#
_symmetry.space_group_name_H-M   'P 1'
#
loop_
_entity.id
_entity.type
_entity.pdbx_description
1 polymer ?
#
loop_
_entity_poly.entity_id
_entity_poly.type
_entity_poly.pdbx_seq_one_letter_code
_entity_poly.pdbx_strand_id
1 'polypeptide(L)'
;MSNGNETAKGMGRRRGPMGGRGMTPGEKPKDLKGAIGKLASYIRHFKFAIVIVAVFAACSTVFSVIGPKILGKATTALSEGLMAKIRGTGGIDFTYIGKILLFVLGLYLLSALFSFVQGWIMTGVTQKICYQLRKEISEKINRMPMKYFESRTYGEVLSRITNDVDTLGQGLNQSITTIITSVATLIGVFIMMLSISPLMTLIALVILPVSAGLISFVVKKSQKYFKNQQEYLGHINGQVEEIYGGHLVIKAFNREQDTIKEFDATNQQLYESAWKSQFLSGMMQPIMMFVGNLGYAAVALSGGLLAIRGTITIGDIQAFIQYVKSFTQPIQQIAQVINQVQSMAAASERVFEFLNEEEEDQSVENPCDISKVTGEVSFEHVHFGYQPDQLRTFQRSGDAEDLVLLEVDTGVDDKVRILF
;
A
#
# COMPACT_ATOMS: atom_id res chain seq x y z
N MET A 1 6.77 52.74 -28.84
CA MET A 1 8.16 52.34 -29.13
C MET A 1 8.79 52.01 -27.80
N SER A 2 9.20 50.93 -27.44
CA SER A 2 9.70 49.69 -27.92
C SER A 2 9.80 48.72 -26.74
N ASN A 3 9.37 47.54 -26.96
CA ASN A 3 9.55 46.27 -26.25
C ASN A 3 10.82 46.10 -25.40
N GLY A 4 10.66 45.46 -24.29
CA GLY A 4 11.73 44.89 -23.48
C GLY A 4 11.17 43.87 -22.49
N ASN A 5 10.66 42.74 -23.02
CA ASN A 5 10.21 41.57 -22.26
C ASN A 5 11.41 40.61 -22.21
N GLU A 6 12.11 40.49 -21.10
CA GLU A 6 13.09 39.41 -20.86
C GLU A 6 12.91 38.79 -19.49
N THR A 7 12.28 37.69 -19.51
CA THR A 7 12.57 36.36 -18.92
C THR A 7 13.49 36.35 -17.69
N ALA A 8 12.89 36.34 -16.51
CA ALA A 8 13.53 35.81 -15.30
C ALA A 8 13.24 34.29 -15.24
N LYS A 9 14.11 33.47 -15.83
CA LYS A 9 14.17 32.02 -15.65
C LYS A 9 15.05 31.67 -14.45
N GLY A 10 14.49 30.93 -13.51
CA GLY A 10 15.21 29.86 -12.82
C GLY A 10 16.05 30.22 -11.62
N MET A 11 15.43 30.54 -10.47
CA MET A 11 16.09 30.29 -9.19
C MET A 11 15.59 28.95 -8.66
N GLY A 12 16.49 27.94 -8.71
CA GLY A 12 16.23 26.59 -8.21
C GLY A 12 15.83 26.59 -6.74
N ARG A 13 14.64 26.09 -6.45
CA ARG A 13 14.14 25.86 -5.09
C ARG A 13 15.06 24.87 -4.37
N ARG A 14 15.96 25.36 -3.52
CA ARG A 14 16.63 24.55 -2.50
C ARG A 14 15.57 24.11 -1.49
N ARG A 15 15.10 22.86 -1.60
CA ARG A 15 14.31 22.19 -0.56
C ARG A 15 15.23 21.96 0.64
N GLY A 16 14.94 22.62 1.77
CA GLY A 16 15.59 22.38 3.05
C GLY A 16 15.29 20.95 3.57
N PRO A 17 16.19 20.35 4.34
CA PRO A 17 16.03 19.00 4.89
C PRO A 17 15.29 19.09 6.23
N MET A 18 13.98 19.00 6.26
CA MET A 18 13.15 18.60 7.39
C MET A 18 11.69 18.97 7.12
N GLY A 19 11.03 18.13 6.36
CA GLY A 19 9.58 18.05 6.35
C GLY A 19 9.25 16.58 6.45
N GLY A 20 8.75 16.14 7.60
CA GLY A 20 8.17 14.82 7.74
C GLY A 20 7.14 14.63 6.62
N ARG A 21 7.44 13.77 5.65
CA ARG A 21 6.50 13.35 4.63
C ARG A 21 5.36 12.64 5.34
N GLY A 22 4.32 13.41 5.73
CA GLY A 22 3.00 12.84 5.86
C GLY A 22 2.73 12.09 4.56
N MET A 23 2.16 10.90 4.66
CA MET A 23 1.76 10.05 3.52
C MET A 23 1.05 10.93 2.48
N THR A 24 1.78 11.38 1.48
CA THR A 24 1.16 11.82 0.22
C THR A 24 0.44 10.60 -0.33
N PRO A 25 -0.82 10.72 -0.78
CA PRO A 25 -1.49 9.65 -1.51
C PRO A 25 -0.52 9.22 -2.62
N GLY A 26 -0.11 7.94 -2.62
CA GLY A 26 0.95 7.42 -3.45
C GLY A 26 0.79 7.87 -4.90
N GLU A 27 1.86 8.35 -5.51
CA GLU A 27 1.90 8.61 -6.95
C GLU A 27 1.33 7.39 -7.66
N LYS A 28 0.32 7.62 -8.48
CA LYS A 28 -0.26 6.52 -9.27
C LYS A 28 0.79 6.03 -10.25
N PRO A 29 1.04 4.72 -10.32
CA PRO A 29 2.00 4.18 -11.26
C PRO A 29 1.61 4.55 -12.69
N LYS A 30 2.60 4.92 -13.51
CA LYS A 30 2.40 5.26 -14.93
C LYS A 30 2.02 4.02 -15.73
N ASP A 31 2.67 2.86 -15.43
CA ASP A 31 2.40 1.56 -16.04
C ASP A 31 2.19 0.48 -14.98
N LEU A 32 0.95 0.37 -14.48
CA LEU A 32 0.56 -0.63 -13.50
C LEU A 32 0.73 -2.06 -14.02
N LYS A 33 0.44 -2.31 -15.31
CA LYS A 33 0.53 -3.67 -15.90
C LYS A 33 1.97 -4.12 -16.05
N GLY A 34 2.85 -3.25 -16.54
CA GLY A 34 4.26 -3.54 -16.70
C GLY A 34 4.97 -3.77 -15.36
N ALA A 35 4.70 -2.92 -14.36
CA ALA A 35 5.26 -3.06 -13.00
C ALA A 35 4.84 -4.38 -12.34
N ILE A 36 3.56 -4.73 -12.37
CA ILE A 36 3.05 -6.01 -11.84
C ILE A 36 3.60 -7.20 -12.65
N GLY A 37 3.72 -7.07 -13.97
CA GLY A 37 4.27 -8.13 -14.83
C GLY A 37 5.74 -8.47 -14.49
N LYS A 38 6.59 -7.45 -14.27
CA LYS A 38 7.97 -7.64 -13.83
C LYS A 38 8.03 -8.30 -12.45
N LEU A 39 7.23 -7.83 -11.50
CA LEU A 39 7.15 -8.42 -10.17
C LEU A 39 6.67 -9.87 -10.21
N ALA A 40 5.72 -10.19 -11.09
CA ALA A 40 5.23 -11.55 -11.30
C ALA A 40 6.34 -12.50 -11.78
N SER A 41 7.36 -12.01 -12.50
CA SER A 41 8.50 -12.82 -12.91
C SER A 41 9.34 -13.29 -11.73
N TYR A 42 9.54 -12.47 -10.71
CA TYR A 42 10.21 -12.85 -9.45
C TYR A 42 9.38 -13.84 -8.66
N ILE A 43 8.07 -13.61 -8.57
CA ILE A 43 7.11 -14.50 -7.89
C ILE A 43 7.09 -15.89 -8.54
N ARG A 44 7.21 -15.96 -9.87
CA ARG A 44 7.16 -17.21 -10.63
C ARG A 44 8.21 -18.24 -10.18
N HIS A 45 9.36 -17.80 -9.69
CA HIS A 45 10.39 -18.71 -9.14
C HIS A 45 9.88 -19.46 -7.90
N PHE A 46 8.91 -18.87 -7.15
CA PHE A 46 8.34 -19.42 -5.92
C PHE A 46 6.96 -20.03 -6.13
N LYS A 47 6.56 -20.38 -7.37
CA LYS A 47 5.23 -20.89 -7.72
C LYS A 47 4.77 -22.06 -6.85
N PHE A 48 5.65 -23.00 -6.51
CA PHE A 48 5.33 -24.14 -5.65
C PHE A 48 4.99 -23.69 -4.21
N ALA A 49 5.77 -22.75 -3.66
CA ALA A 49 5.50 -22.20 -2.33
C ALA A 49 4.15 -21.45 -2.31
N ILE A 50 3.82 -20.70 -3.37
CA ILE A 50 2.54 -19.99 -3.48
C ILE A 50 1.36 -20.96 -3.61
N VAL A 51 1.53 -22.06 -4.35
CA VAL A 51 0.49 -23.11 -4.41
C VAL A 51 0.29 -23.74 -3.03
N ILE A 52 1.36 -24.03 -2.30
CA ILE A 52 1.27 -24.54 -0.92
C ILE A 52 0.55 -23.52 -0.03
N VAL A 53 0.92 -22.23 -0.10
CA VAL A 53 0.24 -21.14 0.62
C VAL A 53 -1.26 -21.11 0.28
N ALA A 54 -1.63 -21.25 -0.99
CA ALA A 54 -3.03 -21.26 -1.41
C ALA A 54 -3.79 -22.47 -0.86
N VAL A 55 -3.18 -23.65 -0.85
CA VAL A 55 -3.78 -24.88 -0.28
C VAL A 55 -3.98 -24.71 1.23
N PHE A 56 -2.96 -24.26 1.97
CA PHE A 56 -3.07 -24.05 3.42
C PHE A 56 -4.11 -22.97 3.75
N ALA A 57 -4.18 -21.89 2.96
CA ALA A 57 -5.18 -20.85 3.10
C ALA A 57 -6.60 -21.41 2.86
N ALA A 58 -6.81 -22.20 1.82
CA ALA A 58 -8.09 -22.84 1.53
C ALA A 58 -8.49 -23.80 2.65
N CYS A 59 -7.59 -24.66 3.12
CA CYS A 59 -7.85 -25.57 4.23
C CYS A 59 -8.19 -24.81 5.52
N SER A 60 -7.42 -23.80 5.89
CA SER A 60 -7.70 -22.95 7.05
C SER A 60 -9.09 -22.32 6.95
N THR A 61 -9.42 -21.78 5.77
CA THR A 61 -10.73 -21.16 5.52
C THR A 61 -11.87 -22.18 5.63
N VAL A 62 -11.72 -23.36 5.06
CA VAL A 62 -12.73 -24.43 5.16
C VAL A 62 -13.03 -24.78 6.62
N PHE A 63 -12.00 -24.96 7.45
CA PHE A 63 -12.19 -25.25 8.87
C PHE A 63 -12.87 -24.10 9.61
N SER A 64 -12.49 -22.86 9.30
CA SER A 64 -13.09 -21.67 9.90
C SER A 64 -14.56 -21.49 9.49
N VAL A 65 -14.89 -21.74 8.22
CA VAL A 65 -16.25 -21.58 7.66
C VAL A 65 -17.22 -22.66 8.11
N ILE A 66 -16.75 -23.88 8.37
CA ILE A 66 -17.59 -24.97 8.87
C ILE A 66 -17.95 -24.75 10.34
N GLY A 67 -17.10 -24.12 11.13
CA GLY A 67 -17.28 -23.92 12.58
C GLY A 67 -18.64 -23.38 12.99
N PRO A 68 -19.16 -22.27 12.43
CA PRO A 68 -20.48 -21.74 12.79
C PRO A 68 -21.63 -22.70 12.60
N LYS A 69 -21.63 -23.53 11.55
CA LYS A 69 -22.68 -24.53 11.32
C LYS A 69 -22.67 -25.64 12.36
N ILE A 70 -21.48 -26.10 12.76
CA ILE A 70 -21.34 -27.10 13.82
C ILE A 70 -21.71 -26.50 15.17
N LEU A 71 -21.28 -25.26 15.46
CA LEU A 71 -21.68 -24.56 16.68
C LEU A 71 -23.20 -24.36 16.75
N GLY A 72 -23.86 -24.13 15.60
CA GLY A 72 -25.31 -24.07 15.49
C GLY A 72 -25.99 -25.34 16.00
N LYS A 73 -25.42 -26.55 15.79
CA LYS A 73 -25.96 -27.79 16.35
C LYS A 73 -25.94 -27.79 17.87
N ALA A 74 -24.92 -27.22 18.50
CA ALA A 74 -24.86 -27.07 19.95
C ALA A 74 -25.97 -26.14 20.48
N THR A 75 -26.22 -25.03 19.76
CA THR A 75 -27.31 -24.08 20.09
C THR A 75 -28.69 -24.74 19.92
N THR A 76 -28.89 -25.53 18.88
CA THR A 76 -30.14 -26.30 18.68
C THR A 76 -30.34 -27.30 19.82
N ALA A 77 -29.32 -28.09 20.14
CA ALA A 77 -29.39 -29.07 21.25
C ALA A 77 -29.70 -28.41 22.62
N LEU A 78 -29.11 -27.22 22.86
CA LEU A 78 -29.38 -26.43 24.06
C LEU A 78 -30.85 -25.96 24.09
N SER A 79 -31.37 -25.44 22.98
CA SER A 79 -32.74 -24.98 22.84
C SER A 79 -33.77 -26.12 23.01
N GLU A 80 -33.53 -27.26 22.36
CA GLU A 80 -34.39 -28.46 22.47
C GLU A 80 -34.36 -29.03 23.88
N GLY A 81 -33.19 -29.13 24.49
CA GLY A 81 -33.05 -29.60 25.87
C GLY A 81 -33.72 -28.67 26.89
N LEU A 82 -33.68 -27.36 26.68
CA LEU A 82 -34.37 -26.37 27.50
C LEU A 82 -35.90 -26.54 27.37
N MET A 83 -36.40 -26.69 26.14
CA MET A 83 -37.83 -26.94 25.90
C MET A 83 -38.30 -28.26 26.48
N ALA A 84 -37.49 -29.33 26.39
CA ALA A 84 -37.77 -30.62 27.01
C ALA A 84 -37.83 -30.49 28.53
N LYS A 85 -36.96 -29.72 29.15
CA LYS A 85 -36.95 -29.44 30.58
C LYS A 85 -38.20 -28.69 31.03
N ILE A 86 -38.62 -27.67 30.27
CA ILE A 86 -39.83 -26.88 30.54
C ILE A 86 -41.10 -27.76 30.43
N ARG A 87 -41.13 -28.71 29.47
CA ARG A 87 -42.22 -29.64 29.27
C ARG A 87 -42.20 -30.84 30.25
N GLY A 88 -41.15 -30.96 31.05
CA GLY A 88 -40.99 -32.09 31.99
C GLY A 88 -40.66 -33.43 31.31
N THR A 89 -40.27 -33.40 30.03
CA THR A 89 -40.01 -34.60 29.21
C THR A 89 -38.54 -35.01 29.13
N GLY A 90 -37.62 -34.17 29.66
CA GLY A 90 -36.19 -34.46 29.61
C GLY A 90 -35.34 -33.30 30.14
N GLY A 91 -34.05 -33.24 29.78
CA GLY A 91 -33.11 -32.22 30.20
C GLY A 91 -32.12 -31.89 29.11
N ILE A 92 -31.19 -30.96 29.42
CA ILE A 92 -30.11 -30.51 28.52
C ILE A 92 -29.00 -31.58 28.55
N ASP A 93 -28.61 -32.09 27.39
CA ASP A 93 -27.46 -33.00 27.25
C ASP A 93 -26.14 -32.17 27.14
N PHE A 94 -25.57 -31.81 28.29
CA PHE A 94 -24.29 -31.11 28.35
C PHE A 94 -23.12 -31.95 27.82
N THR A 95 -23.23 -33.30 27.85
CA THR A 95 -22.17 -34.17 27.31
C THR A 95 -22.10 -34.07 25.78
N TYR A 96 -23.23 -34.05 25.12
CA TYR A 96 -23.31 -33.85 23.66
C TYR A 96 -22.83 -32.46 23.26
N ILE A 97 -23.29 -31.42 23.95
CA ILE A 97 -22.85 -30.05 23.73
C ILE A 97 -21.34 -29.92 23.94
N GLY A 98 -20.80 -30.50 25.00
CA GLY A 98 -19.35 -30.50 25.30
C GLY A 98 -18.52 -31.16 24.18
N LYS A 99 -18.99 -32.29 23.64
CA LYS A 99 -18.33 -32.93 22.47
C LYS A 99 -18.33 -32.05 21.24
N ILE A 100 -19.43 -31.35 20.94
CA ILE A 100 -19.51 -30.41 19.82
C ILE A 100 -18.51 -29.25 20.02
N LEU A 101 -18.48 -28.65 21.22
CA LEU A 101 -17.58 -27.54 21.53
C LEU A 101 -16.11 -27.95 21.44
N LEU A 102 -15.76 -29.16 21.94
CA LEU A 102 -14.41 -29.68 21.84
C LEU A 102 -13.99 -29.90 20.36
N PHE A 103 -14.92 -30.43 19.55
CA PHE A 103 -14.68 -30.63 18.13
C PHE A 103 -14.49 -29.31 17.39
N VAL A 104 -15.32 -28.29 17.65
CA VAL A 104 -15.19 -26.95 17.07
C VAL A 104 -13.88 -26.29 17.50
N LEU A 105 -13.49 -26.45 18.76
CA LEU A 105 -12.19 -25.99 19.27
C LEU A 105 -11.04 -26.65 18.47
N GLY A 106 -11.11 -27.95 18.24
CA GLY A 106 -10.13 -28.68 17.42
C GLY A 106 -10.05 -28.16 16.00
N LEU A 107 -11.20 -27.88 15.36
CA LEU A 107 -11.25 -27.27 14.02
C LEU A 107 -10.62 -25.89 13.98
N TYR A 108 -10.88 -25.03 14.98
CA TYR A 108 -10.28 -23.70 15.04
C TYR A 108 -8.79 -23.74 15.32
N LEU A 109 -8.32 -24.64 16.18
CA LEU A 109 -6.88 -24.85 16.40
C LEU A 109 -6.19 -25.32 15.12
N LEU A 110 -6.81 -26.24 14.39
CA LEU A 110 -6.29 -26.72 13.11
C LEU A 110 -6.27 -25.59 12.07
N SER A 111 -7.35 -24.79 11.98
CA SER A 111 -7.40 -23.59 11.13
C SER A 111 -6.29 -22.61 11.47
N ALA A 112 -6.06 -22.33 12.76
CA ALA A 112 -4.99 -21.44 13.22
C ALA A 112 -3.60 -21.99 12.84
N LEU A 113 -3.38 -23.31 12.97
CA LEU A 113 -2.13 -23.95 12.57
C LEU A 113 -1.87 -23.80 11.06
N PHE A 114 -2.88 -24.06 10.22
CA PHE A 114 -2.76 -23.89 8.78
C PHE A 114 -2.49 -22.43 8.40
N SER A 115 -3.18 -21.48 9.04
CA SER A 115 -2.96 -20.05 8.83
C SER A 115 -1.56 -19.63 9.26
N PHE A 116 -1.05 -20.16 10.37
CA PHE A 116 0.31 -19.90 10.83
C PHE A 116 1.35 -20.41 9.82
N VAL A 117 1.23 -21.65 9.36
CA VAL A 117 2.15 -22.25 8.38
C VAL A 117 2.10 -21.46 7.06
N GLN A 118 0.90 -21.10 6.60
CA GLN A 118 0.71 -20.23 5.42
C GLN A 118 1.46 -18.91 5.56
N GLY A 119 1.27 -18.21 6.69
CA GLY A 119 1.93 -16.93 6.96
C GLY A 119 3.45 -17.06 7.02
N TRP A 120 3.96 -18.13 7.65
CA TRP A 120 5.38 -18.40 7.74
C TRP A 120 6.01 -18.62 6.36
N ILE A 121 5.40 -19.46 5.53
CA ILE A 121 5.87 -19.71 4.16
C ILE A 121 5.83 -18.42 3.33
N MET A 122 4.72 -17.68 3.37
CA MET A 122 4.57 -16.45 2.59
C MET A 122 5.58 -15.39 3.00
N THR A 123 5.81 -15.19 4.31
CA THR A 123 6.85 -14.29 4.82
C THR A 123 8.22 -14.72 4.34
N GLY A 124 8.55 -16.02 4.39
CA GLY A 124 9.81 -16.55 3.88
C GLY A 124 10.02 -16.27 2.39
N VAL A 125 9.01 -16.46 1.56
CA VAL A 125 9.05 -16.13 0.12
C VAL A 125 9.27 -14.64 -0.09
N THR A 126 8.51 -13.81 0.59
CA THR A 126 8.60 -12.35 0.48
C THR A 126 9.98 -11.84 0.86
N GLN A 127 10.53 -12.31 1.98
CA GLN A 127 11.88 -11.90 2.42
C GLN A 127 12.98 -12.32 1.44
N LYS A 128 12.86 -13.49 0.80
CA LYS A 128 13.80 -13.90 -0.27
C LYS A 128 13.72 -12.97 -1.49
N ILE A 129 12.51 -12.57 -1.90
CA ILE A 129 12.32 -11.60 -2.99
C ILE A 129 12.93 -10.24 -2.63
N CYS A 130 12.66 -9.73 -1.43
CA CYS A 130 13.23 -8.46 -0.96
C CYS A 130 14.77 -8.52 -0.87
N TYR A 131 15.33 -9.63 -0.38
CA TYR A 131 16.76 -9.83 -0.33
C TYR A 131 17.38 -9.79 -1.74
N GLN A 132 16.77 -10.50 -2.70
CA GLN A 132 17.25 -10.53 -4.07
C GLN A 132 17.19 -9.14 -4.72
N LEU A 133 16.07 -8.42 -4.57
CA LEU A 133 15.94 -7.05 -5.08
C LEU A 133 17.00 -6.11 -4.49
N ARG A 134 17.21 -6.15 -3.17
CA ARG A 134 18.26 -5.34 -2.52
C ARG A 134 19.66 -5.69 -3.02
N LYS A 135 19.93 -6.97 -3.23
CA LYS A 135 21.20 -7.43 -3.79
C LYS A 135 21.40 -6.86 -5.21
N GLU A 136 20.41 -7.03 -6.09
CA GLU A 136 20.46 -6.52 -7.47
C GLU A 136 20.62 -5.00 -7.51
N ILE A 137 19.89 -4.24 -6.65
CA ILE A 137 20.03 -2.79 -6.54
C ILE A 137 21.46 -2.43 -6.06
N SER A 138 21.99 -3.12 -5.05
CA SER A 138 23.33 -2.86 -4.52
C SER A 138 24.41 -3.13 -5.56
N GLU A 139 24.31 -4.23 -6.30
CA GLU A 139 25.22 -4.55 -7.40
C GLU A 139 25.12 -3.55 -8.53
N LYS A 140 23.89 -3.09 -8.84
CA LYS A 140 23.63 -2.06 -9.86
C LYS A 140 24.26 -0.72 -9.50
N ILE A 141 24.15 -0.28 -8.23
CA ILE A 141 24.76 0.98 -7.75
C ILE A 141 26.26 1.03 -8.09
N ASN A 142 26.98 -0.08 -7.91
CA ASN A 142 28.42 -0.14 -8.19
C ASN A 142 28.77 -0.09 -9.69
N ARG A 143 27.79 -0.24 -10.57
CA ARG A 143 27.94 -0.22 -12.03
C ARG A 143 27.31 1.01 -12.70
N MET A 144 26.70 1.89 -11.89
CA MET A 144 26.04 3.09 -12.42
C MET A 144 27.03 4.20 -12.69
N PRO A 145 26.87 4.95 -13.80
CA PRO A 145 27.71 6.09 -14.10
C PRO A 145 27.51 7.22 -13.07
N MET A 146 28.61 7.95 -12.75
CA MET A 146 28.55 9.09 -11.81
C MET A 146 27.55 10.17 -12.24
N LYS A 147 27.33 10.36 -13.53
CA LYS A 147 26.29 11.26 -14.08
C LYS A 147 24.90 11.01 -13.49
N TYR A 148 24.56 9.74 -13.20
CA TYR A 148 23.29 9.39 -12.57
C TYR A 148 23.19 9.95 -11.16
N PHE A 149 24.26 9.83 -10.36
CA PHE A 149 24.28 10.29 -8.96
C PHE A 149 24.32 11.81 -8.84
N GLU A 150 24.96 12.51 -9.80
CA GLU A 150 24.96 13.97 -9.82
C GLU A 150 23.59 14.57 -10.15
N SER A 151 22.78 13.88 -10.95
CA SER A 151 21.45 14.33 -11.33
C SER A 151 20.38 14.07 -10.26
N ARG A 152 20.67 13.26 -9.22
CA ARG A 152 19.75 12.81 -8.19
C ARG A 152 20.32 12.97 -6.79
N THR A 153 19.44 13.01 -5.77
CA THR A 153 19.90 13.07 -4.38
C THR A 153 20.23 11.69 -3.84
N TYR A 154 21.25 11.57 -2.99
CA TYR A 154 21.58 10.32 -2.29
C TYR A 154 20.39 9.74 -1.55
N GLY A 155 19.53 10.60 -0.96
CA GLY A 155 18.32 10.17 -0.26
C GLY A 155 17.31 9.48 -1.19
N GLU A 156 17.21 9.88 -2.46
CA GLU A 156 16.34 9.23 -3.44
C GLU A 156 16.82 7.82 -3.75
N VAL A 157 18.10 7.62 -4.00
CA VAL A 157 18.69 6.31 -4.29
C VAL A 157 18.57 5.38 -3.08
N LEU A 158 18.89 5.88 -1.88
CA LEU A 158 18.78 5.10 -0.64
C LEU A 158 17.32 4.71 -0.36
N SER A 159 16.36 5.59 -0.65
CA SER A 159 14.93 5.30 -0.48
C SER A 159 14.46 4.14 -1.36
N ARG A 160 15.04 3.92 -2.54
CA ARG A 160 14.71 2.78 -3.40
C ARG A 160 15.13 1.44 -2.80
N ILE A 161 16.31 1.39 -2.16
CA ILE A 161 16.81 0.18 -1.49
C ILE A 161 16.00 -0.15 -0.24
N THR A 162 15.64 0.88 0.54
CA THR A 162 14.96 0.71 1.83
C THR A 162 13.45 0.75 1.67
N ASN A 163 12.87 1.94 1.48
CA ASN A 163 11.44 2.16 1.56
C ASN A 163 10.65 1.49 0.42
N ASP A 164 11.17 1.53 -0.83
CA ASP A 164 10.44 0.95 -1.96
C ASP A 164 10.48 -0.58 -1.92
N VAL A 165 11.61 -1.19 -1.57
CA VAL A 165 11.70 -2.65 -1.40
C VAL A 165 10.87 -3.13 -0.22
N ASP A 166 10.81 -2.38 0.89
CA ASP A 166 9.94 -2.71 2.04
C ASP A 166 8.46 -2.58 1.67
N THR A 167 8.09 -1.55 0.91
CA THR A 167 6.72 -1.38 0.40
C THR A 167 6.33 -2.54 -0.53
N LEU A 168 7.25 -2.99 -1.38
CA LEU A 168 7.07 -4.18 -2.21
C LEU A 168 6.85 -5.43 -1.35
N GLY A 169 7.70 -5.65 -0.35
CA GLY A 169 7.62 -6.79 0.55
C GLY A 169 6.30 -6.83 1.32
N GLN A 170 5.93 -5.73 1.96
CA GLN A 170 4.66 -5.62 2.69
C GLN A 170 3.47 -5.81 1.76
N GLY A 171 3.49 -5.15 0.59
CA GLY A 171 2.44 -5.26 -0.42
C GLY A 171 2.26 -6.68 -0.94
N LEU A 172 3.36 -7.40 -1.24
CA LEU A 172 3.33 -8.79 -1.68
C LEU A 172 2.74 -9.71 -0.62
N ASN A 173 3.29 -9.65 0.60
CA ASN A 173 2.86 -10.52 1.70
C ASN A 173 1.36 -10.33 1.98
N GLN A 174 0.94 -9.09 2.18
CA GLN A 174 -0.43 -8.78 2.54
C GLN A 174 -1.41 -9.01 1.38
N SER A 175 -1.08 -8.55 0.17
CA SER A 175 -2.03 -8.63 -0.96
C SER A 175 -2.29 -10.06 -1.38
N ILE A 176 -1.25 -10.89 -1.54
CA ILE A 176 -1.41 -12.29 -1.97
C ILE A 176 -2.19 -13.08 -0.92
N THR A 177 -1.79 -12.97 0.35
CA THR A 177 -2.46 -13.66 1.46
C THR A 177 -3.93 -13.26 1.56
N THR A 178 -4.21 -11.94 1.57
CA THR A 178 -5.57 -11.43 1.73
C THR A 178 -6.46 -11.78 0.54
N ILE A 179 -5.98 -11.72 -0.70
CA ILE A 179 -6.77 -12.11 -1.87
C ILE A 179 -7.16 -13.59 -1.78
N ILE A 180 -6.19 -14.47 -1.51
CA ILE A 180 -6.45 -15.92 -1.45
C ILE A 180 -7.46 -16.25 -0.34
N THR A 181 -7.24 -15.74 0.88
CA THR A 181 -8.12 -16.00 2.02
C THR A 181 -9.51 -15.37 1.84
N SER A 182 -9.59 -14.14 1.30
CA SER A 182 -10.86 -13.47 1.06
C SER A 182 -11.71 -14.18 0.01
N VAL A 183 -11.09 -14.58 -1.11
CA VAL A 183 -11.81 -15.34 -2.16
C VAL A 183 -12.27 -16.69 -1.64
N ALA A 184 -11.41 -17.42 -0.93
CA ALA A 184 -11.77 -18.69 -0.33
C ALA A 184 -12.91 -18.53 0.69
N THR A 185 -12.86 -17.48 1.53
CA THR A 185 -13.91 -17.18 2.52
C THR A 185 -15.24 -16.84 1.84
N LEU A 186 -15.22 -15.96 0.80
CA LEU A 186 -16.44 -15.60 0.07
C LEU A 186 -17.12 -16.84 -0.54
N ILE A 187 -16.34 -17.69 -1.22
CA ILE A 187 -16.84 -18.90 -1.84
C ILE A 187 -17.38 -19.88 -0.76
N GLY A 188 -16.58 -20.10 0.29
CA GLY A 188 -16.94 -21.02 1.36
C GLY A 188 -18.20 -20.58 2.12
N VAL A 189 -18.27 -19.32 2.52
CA VAL A 189 -19.43 -18.75 3.22
C VAL A 189 -20.66 -18.76 2.32
N PHE A 190 -20.53 -18.41 1.04
CA PHE A 190 -21.64 -18.44 0.09
C PHE A 190 -22.24 -19.86 -0.07
N ILE A 191 -21.37 -20.87 -0.21
CA ILE A 191 -21.82 -22.28 -0.27
C ILE A 191 -22.54 -22.67 1.02
N MET A 192 -22.01 -22.28 2.18
CA MET A 192 -22.62 -22.60 3.47
C MET A 192 -23.97 -21.91 3.65
N MET A 193 -24.11 -20.64 3.25
CA MET A 193 -25.38 -19.91 3.29
C MET A 193 -26.43 -20.59 2.40
N LEU A 194 -26.08 -20.97 1.17
CA LEU A 194 -26.96 -21.69 0.27
C LEU A 194 -27.38 -23.05 0.85
N SER A 195 -26.47 -23.73 1.56
CA SER A 195 -26.77 -25.04 2.20
C SER A 195 -27.75 -24.97 3.37
N ILE A 196 -27.93 -23.78 3.98
CA ILE A 196 -28.89 -23.54 5.05
C ILE A 196 -30.25 -23.14 4.47
N SER A 197 -30.29 -22.05 3.72
CA SER A 197 -31.52 -21.55 3.11
C SER A 197 -31.22 -20.63 1.90
N PRO A 198 -31.61 -21.01 0.69
CA PRO A 198 -31.49 -20.16 -0.49
C PRO A 198 -32.27 -18.86 -0.35
N LEU A 199 -33.45 -18.86 0.30
CA LEU A 199 -34.26 -17.68 0.52
C LEU A 199 -33.56 -16.66 1.41
N MET A 200 -32.98 -17.07 2.53
CA MET A 200 -32.21 -16.20 3.43
C MET A 200 -30.96 -15.69 2.75
N THR A 201 -30.31 -16.51 1.91
CA THR A 201 -29.14 -16.12 1.11
C THR A 201 -29.50 -15.02 0.13
N LEU A 202 -30.65 -15.11 -0.55
CA LEU A 202 -31.12 -14.06 -1.45
C LEU A 202 -31.37 -12.75 -0.68
N ILE A 203 -32.00 -12.79 0.49
CA ILE A 203 -32.20 -11.61 1.34
C ILE A 203 -30.86 -10.98 1.73
N ALA A 204 -29.89 -11.80 2.17
CA ALA A 204 -28.56 -11.31 2.53
C ALA A 204 -27.83 -10.69 1.33
N LEU A 205 -27.95 -11.27 0.13
CA LEU A 205 -27.34 -10.73 -1.08
C LEU A 205 -27.93 -9.36 -1.48
N VAL A 206 -29.21 -9.09 -1.23
CA VAL A 206 -29.83 -7.77 -1.52
C VAL A 206 -29.22 -6.66 -0.67
N ILE A 207 -28.71 -6.97 0.53
CA ILE A 207 -28.06 -5.99 1.42
C ILE A 207 -26.78 -5.42 0.79
N LEU A 208 -26.06 -6.20 -0.02
CA LEU A 208 -24.80 -5.79 -0.64
C LEU A 208 -24.97 -4.63 -1.61
N PRO A 209 -25.84 -4.67 -2.63
CA PRO A 209 -26.04 -3.54 -3.53
C PRO A 209 -26.62 -2.31 -2.82
N VAL A 210 -27.45 -2.50 -1.78
CA VAL A 210 -27.95 -1.39 -0.96
C VAL A 210 -26.79 -0.73 -0.22
N SER A 211 -25.92 -1.49 0.43
CA SER A 211 -24.72 -0.98 1.09
C SER A 211 -23.80 -0.27 0.12
N ALA A 212 -23.49 -0.91 -1.02
CA ALA A 212 -22.62 -0.34 -2.05
C ALA A 212 -23.17 0.97 -2.63
N GLY A 213 -24.50 1.05 -2.85
CA GLY A 213 -25.18 2.25 -3.30
C GLY A 213 -25.06 3.42 -2.31
N LEU A 214 -25.30 3.14 -1.02
CA LEU A 214 -25.18 4.14 0.04
C LEU A 214 -23.72 4.63 0.22
N ILE A 215 -22.77 3.71 0.23
CA ILE A 215 -21.34 4.06 0.27
C ILE A 215 -20.97 4.94 -0.91
N SER A 216 -21.34 4.52 -2.12
CA SER A 216 -21.04 5.27 -3.34
C SER A 216 -21.62 6.67 -3.33
N PHE A 217 -22.85 6.82 -2.81
CA PHE A 217 -23.50 8.12 -2.64
C PHE A 217 -22.72 9.02 -1.68
N VAL A 218 -22.36 8.50 -0.50
CA VAL A 218 -21.61 9.26 0.51
C VAL A 218 -20.21 9.64 -0.02
N VAL A 219 -19.50 8.69 -0.64
CA VAL A 219 -18.17 8.93 -1.22
C VAL A 219 -18.22 10.01 -2.29
N LYS A 220 -19.13 9.92 -3.26
CA LYS A 220 -19.27 10.94 -4.31
C LYS A 220 -19.52 12.33 -3.74
N LYS A 221 -20.34 12.42 -2.69
CA LYS A 221 -20.65 13.71 -2.04
C LYS A 221 -19.50 14.24 -1.20
N SER A 222 -18.76 13.35 -0.50
CA SER A 222 -17.60 13.70 0.32
C SER A 222 -16.39 14.12 -0.51
N GLN A 223 -16.20 13.51 -1.69
CA GLN A 223 -15.00 13.70 -2.51
C GLN A 223 -14.76 15.16 -2.94
N LYS A 224 -15.84 15.92 -3.20
CA LYS A 224 -15.75 17.35 -3.50
C LYS A 224 -15.14 18.15 -2.33
N TYR A 225 -15.63 17.90 -1.12
CA TYR A 225 -15.15 18.60 0.07
C TYR A 225 -13.74 18.17 0.46
N PHE A 226 -13.40 16.88 0.26
CA PHE A 226 -12.07 16.38 0.49
C PHE A 226 -11.05 17.01 -0.47
N LYS A 227 -11.40 17.17 -1.75
CA LYS A 227 -10.55 17.88 -2.72
C LYS A 227 -10.32 19.32 -2.32
N ASN A 228 -11.39 20.05 -1.96
CA ASN A 228 -11.29 21.43 -1.50
C ASN A 228 -10.44 21.55 -0.23
N GLN A 229 -10.61 20.62 0.72
CA GLN A 229 -9.80 20.57 1.94
C GLN A 229 -8.30 20.46 1.61
N GLN A 230 -7.92 19.59 0.67
CA GLN A 230 -6.51 19.43 0.27
C GLN A 230 -5.99 20.69 -0.45
N GLU A 231 -6.81 21.32 -1.28
CA GLU A 231 -6.47 22.53 -2.00
C GLU A 231 -6.24 23.70 -1.02
N TYR A 232 -7.19 23.96 -0.11
CA TYR A 232 -7.03 25.04 0.89
C TYR A 232 -5.91 24.75 1.90
N LEU A 233 -5.66 23.48 2.24
CA LEU A 233 -4.50 23.12 3.06
C LEU A 233 -3.18 23.45 2.34
N GLY A 234 -3.12 23.23 1.03
CA GLY A 234 -1.99 23.63 0.20
C GLY A 234 -1.80 25.18 0.17
N HIS A 235 -2.90 25.94 0.05
CA HIS A 235 -2.88 27.40 0.09
C HIS A 235 -2.38 27.91 1.44
N ILE A 236 -2.88 27.37 2.56
CA ILE A 236 -2.42 27.77 3.91
C ILE A 236 -0.94 27.47 4.09
N ASN A 237 -0.46 26.29 3.68
CA ASN A 237 0.95 25.96 3.78
C ASN A 237 1.82 26.92 2.95
N GLY A 238 1.37 27.30 1.75
CA GLY A 238 2.04 28.30 0.93
C GLY A 238 2.05 29.67 1.59
N GLN A 239 0.92 30.13 2.14
CA GLN A 239 0.84 31.40 2.87
C GLN A 239 1.74 31.42 4.10
N VAL A 240 1.80 30.32 4.88
CA VAL A 240 2.69 30.23 6.04
C VAL A 240 4.16 30.32 5.60
N GLU A 241 4.56 29.63 4.53
CA GLU A 241 5.92 29.69 3.97
C GLU A 241 6.27 31.12 3.51
N GLU A 242 5.35 31.78 2.82
CA GLU A 242 5.52 33.15 2.33
C GLU A 242 5.59 34.18 3.47
N ILE A 243 4.66 34.10 4.45
CA ILE A 243 4.59 34.99 5.61
C ILE A 243 5.87 34.82 6.46
N TYR A 244 6.34 33.58 6.66
CA TYR A 244 7.53 33.31 7.46
C TYR A 244 8.80 33.79 6.74
N GLY A 245 8.88 33.54 5.41
CA GLY A 245 10.00 34.02 4.58
C GLY A 245 10.05 35.55 4.43
N GLY A 246 8.88 36.19 4.37
CA GLY A 246 8.72 37.64 4.20
C GLY A 246 8.48 38.42 5.51
N HIS A 247 8.64 37.79 6.70
CA HIS A 247 8.25 38.38 7.98
C HIS A 247 8.84 39.78 8.26
N LEU A 248 10.11 39.98 7.94
CA LEU A 248 10.77 41.29 8.08
C LEU A 248 10.15 42.37 7.19
N VAL A 249 9.73 42.01 5.97
CA VAL A 249 9.06 42.92 5.04
C VAL A 249 7.69 43.30 5.55
N ILE A 250 6.90 42.31 6.02
CA ILE A 250 5.58 42.52 6.61
C ILE A 250 5.67 43.47 7.80
N LYS A 251 6.66 43.30 8.68
CA LYS A 251 6.94 44.18 9.82
C LYS A 251 7.36 45.59 9.38
N ALA A 252 8.23 45.69 8.40
CA ALA A 252 8.73 46.99 7.92
C ALA A 252 7.61 47.85 7.32
N PHE A 253 6.59 47.24 6.72
CA PHE A 253 5.46 47.91 6.09
C PHE A 253 4.17 47.92 6.95
N ASN A 254 4.21 47.45 8.22
CA ASN A 254 3.08 47.38 9.15
C ASN A 254 1.85 46.67 8.55
N ARG A 255 2.07 45.54 7.83
CA ARG A 255 1.03 44.79 7.12
C ARG A 255 0.54 43.53 7.87
N GLU A 256 0.86 43.38 9.15
CA GLU A 256 0.52 42.20 9.94
C GLU A 256 -1.00 41.95 9.99
N GLN A 257 -1.79 43.02 10.18
CA GLN A 257 -3.23 42.89 10.29
C GLN A 257 -3.90 42.47 8.97
N ASP A 258 -3.36 42.93 7.85
CA ASP A 258 -3.86 42.54 6.52
C ASP A 258 -3.52 41.08 6.23
N THR A 259 -2.31 40.65 6.57
CA THR A 259 -1.84 39.26 6.43
C THR A 259 -2.68 38.29 7.29
N ILE A 260 -3.00 38.69 8.53
CA ILE A 260 -3.87 37.90 9.42
C ILE A 260 -5.26 37.75 8.82
N LYS A 261 -5.87 38.83 8.29
CA LYS A 261 -7.19 38.78 7.67
C LYS A 261 -7.23 37.86 6.45
N GLU A 262 -6.18 37.89 5.63
CA GLU A 262 -6.09 37.03 4.45
C GLU A 262 -5.93 35.55 4.86
N PHE A 263 -5.11 35.28 5.87
CA PHE A 263 -4.97 33.95 6.45
C PHE A 263 -6.29 33.44 7.03
N ASP A 264 -6.99 34.25 7.80
CA ASP A 264 -8.28 33.87 8.41
C ASP A 264 -9.33 33.55 7.34
N ALA A 265 -9.38 34.31 6.25
CA ALA A 265 -10.28 34.05 5.14
C ALA A 265 -10.03 32.65 4.49
N THR A 266 -8.76 32.34 4.25
CA THR A 266 -8.37 31.02 3.70
C THR A 266 -8.61 29.90 4.72
N ASN A 267 -8.31 30.15 6.00
CA ASN A 267 -8.53 29.19 7.09
C ASN A 267 -10.02 28.89 7.29
N GLN A 268 -10.91 29.89 7.14
CA GLN A 268 -12.35 29.68 7.20
C GLN A 268 -12.84 28.76 6.08
N GLN A 269 -12.32 28.89 4.87
CA GLN A 269 -12.63 28.00 3.74
C GLN A 269 -12.13 26.57 3.97
N LEU A 270 -10.92 26.46 4.54
CA LEU A 270 -10.38 25.15 4.97
C LEU A 270 -11.27 24.51 6.04
N TYR A 271 -11.65 25.27 7.07
CA TYR A 271 -12.54 24.81 8.14
C TYR A 271 -13.85 24.24 7.59
N GLU A 272 -14.55 25.01 6.74
CA GLU A 272 -15.82 24.56 6.15
C GLU A 272 -15.67 23.29 5.30
N SER A 273 -14.62 23.20 4.52
CA SER A 273 -14.34 22.05 3.67
C SER A 273 -13.96 20.83 4.51
N ALA A 274 -13.11 21.02 5.51
CA ALA A 274 -12.65 19.98 6.41
C ALA A 274 -13.81 19.44 7.26
N TRP A 275 -14.63 20.32 7.85
CA TRP A 275 -15.78 19.90 8.65
C TRP A 275 -16.76 19.04 7.83
N LYS A 276 -17.14 19.49 6.62
CA LYS A 276 -18.06 18.76 5.75
C LYS A 276 -17.46 17.44 5.26
N SER A 277 -16.17 17.42 4.95
CA SER A 277 -15.42 16.22 4.56
C SER A 277 -15.40 15.20 5.69
N GLN A 278 -15.02 15.61 6.90
CA GLN A 278 -14.92 14.75 8.07
C GLN A 278 -16.29 14.25 8.54
N PHE A 279 -17.32 15.10 8.53
CA PHE A 279 -18.67 14.70 8.87
C PHE A 279 -19.20 13.61 7.93
N LEU A 280 -19.11 13.81 6.62
CA LEU A 280 -19.55 12.82 5.64
C LEU A 280 -18.74 11.52 5.73
N SER A 281 -17.43 11.62 5.89
CA SER A 281 -16.57 10.44 6.06
C SER A 281 -16.86 9.70 7.37
N GLY A 282 -17.09 10.45 8.46
CA GLY A 282 -17.43 9.89 9.78
C GLY A 282 -18.79 9.19 9.79
N MET A 283 -19.75 9.62 8.95
CA MET A 283 -21.06 8.96 8.81
C MET A 283 -20.99 7.60 8.12
N MET A 284 -19.90 7.27 7.42
CA MET A 284 -19.77 5.98 6.72
C MET A 284 -19.97 4.79 7.65
N GLN A 285 -19.30 4.80 8.80
CA GLN A 285 -19.36 3.68 9.73
C GLN A 285 -20.76 3.52 10.39
N PRO A 286 -21.41 4.56 10.92
CA PRO A 286 -22.79 4.48 11.39
C PRO A 286 -23.80 3.99 10.32
N ILE A 287 -23.67 4.46 9.08
CA ILE A 287 -24.52 4.00 7.97
C ILE A 287 -24.32 2.52 7.69
N MET A 288 -23.07 2.05 7.65
CA MET A 288 -22.78 0.63 7.45
C MET A 288 -23.29 -0.24 8.59
N MET A 289 -23.19 0.22 9.84
CA MET A 289 -23.76 -0.45 10.99
C MET A 289 -25.30 -0.52 10.92
N PHE A 290 -25.93 0.58 10.52
CA PHE A 290 -27.39 0.63 10.36
C PHE A 290 -27.87 -0.38 9.29
N VAL A 291 -27.25 -0.38 8.11
CA VAL A 291 -27.58 -1.33 7.03
C VAL A 291 -27.30 -2.77 7.46
N GLY A 292 -26.19 -3.01 8.15
CA GLY A 292 -25.86 -4.31 8.71
C GLY A 292 -26.90 -4.81 9.72
N ASN A 293 -27.38 -3.93 10.60
CA ASN A 293 -28.43 -4.24 11.58
C ASN A 293 -29.81 -4.45 10.93
N LEU A 294 -30.14 -3.71 9.88
CA LEU A 294 -31.36 -4.00 9.08
C LEU A 294 -31.26 -5.37 8.44
N GLY A 295 -30.11 -5.72 7.88
CA GLY A 295 -29.86 -7.05 7.36
C GLY A 295 -29.97 -8.14 8.41
N TYR A 296 -29.41 -7.91 9.59
CA TYR A 296 -29.58 -8.80 10.73
C TYR A 296 -31.04 -9.00 11.10
N ALA A 297 -31.82 -7.92 11.20
CA ALA A 297 -33.23 -7.99 11.51
C ALA A 297 -34.03 -8.76 10.43
N ALA A 298 -33.76 -8.52 9.15
CA ALA A 298 -34.40 -9.21 8.05
C ALA A 298 -34.10 -10.72 8.06
N VAL A 299 -32.83 -11.09 8.32
CA VAL A 299 -32.40 -12.48 8.46
C VAL A 299 -33.01 -13.13 9.69
N ALA A 300 -33.08 -12.44 10.82
CA ALA A 300 -33.69 -12.97 12.05
C ALA A 300 -35.20 -13.21 11.89
N LEU A 301 -35.91 -12.26 11.25
CA LEU A 301 -37.36 -12.42 10.98
C LEU A 301 -37.62 -13.55 10.00
N SER A 302 -36.94 -13.59 8.86
CA SER A 302 -37.11 -14.63 7.86
C SER A 302 -36.68 -16.00 8.40
N GLY A 303 -35.61 -16.07 9.15
CA GLY A 303 -35.13 -17.27 9.82
C GLY A 303 -36.11 -17.76 10.90
N GLY A 304 -36.67 -16.86 11.71
CA GLY A 304 -37.69 -17.16 12.69
C GLY A 304 -38.96 -17.75 12.06
N LEU A 305 -39.45 -17.16 10.96
CA LEU A 305 -40.59 -17.68 10.20
C LEU A 305 -40.31 -19.10 9.63
N LEU A 306 -39.12 -19.35 9.10
CA LEU A 306 -38.70 -20.65 8.57
C LEU A 306 -38.53 -21.69 9.71
N ALA A 307 -38.06 -21.27 10.87
CA ALA A 307 -37.93 -22.14 12.05
C ALA A 307 -39.31 -22.56 12.61
N ILE A 308 -40.27 -21.62 12.65
CA ILE A 308 -41.66 -21.95 13.05
C ILE A 308 -42.29 -22.96 12.08
N ARG A 309 -41.94 -22.87 10.79
CA ARG A 309 -42.36 -23.86 9.78
C ARG A 309 -41.58 -25.18 9.84
N GLY A 310 -40.59 -25.30 10.72
CA GLY A 310 -39.76 -26.49 10.87
C GLY A 310 -38.76 -26.77 9.73
N THR A 311 -38.52 -25.76 8.86
CA THR A 311 -37.59 -25.91 7.72
C THR A 311 -36.14 -25.73 8.10
N ILE A 312 -35.85 -24.92 9.14
CA ILE A 312 -34.50 -24.68 9.68
C ILE A 312 -34.55 -24.72 11.22
N THR A 313 -33.39 -24.89 11.84
CA THR A 313 -33.23 -24.87 13.29
C THR A 313 -32.84 -23.51 13.83
N ILE A 314 -32.98 -23.31 15.15
CA ILE A 314 -32.49 -22.08 15.82
C ILE A 314 -30.96 -21.92 15.63
N GLY A 315 -30.25 -23.05 15.67
CA GLY A 315 -28.79 -23.05 15.41
C GLY A 315 -28.43 -22.65 13.98
N ASP A 316 -29.28 -22.98 12.99
CA ASP A 316 -29.10 -22.56 11.61
C ASP A 316 -29.23 -21.02 11.47
N ILE A 317 -30.18 -20.41 12.20
CA ILE A 317 -30.34 -18.96 12.24
C ILE A 317 -29.07 -18.30 12.80
N GLN A 318 -28.55 -18.82 13.91
CA GLN A 318 -27.31 -18.32 14.51
C GLN A 318 -26.12 -18.46 13.55
N ALA A 319 -25.94 -19.61 12.92
CA ALA A 319 -24.89 -19.84 11.95
C ALA A 319 -25.03 -18.92 10.75
N PHE A 320 -26.24 -18.69 10.25
CA PHE A 320 -26.51 -17.81 9.13
C PHE A 320 -26.17 -16.35 9.44
N ILE A 321 -26.51 -15.85 10.61
CA ILE A 321 -26.13 -14.51 11.08
C ILE A 321 -24.61 -14.34 11.10
N GLN A 322 -23.89 -15.36 11.58
CA GLN A 322 -22.43 -15.35 11.57
C GLN A 322 -21.87 -15.34 10.13
N TYR A 323 -22.49 -16.10 9.21
CA TYR A 323 -22.09 -16.09 7.80
C TYR A 323 -22.32 -14.75 7.11
N VAL A 324 -23.41 -14.05 7.39
CA VAL A 324 -23.66 -12.70 6.86
C VAL A 324 -22.55 -11.73 7.28
N LYS A 325 -22.12 -11.78 8.54
CA LYS A 325 -20.98 -10.99 9.02
C LYS A 325 -19.66 -11.38 8.33
N SER A 326 -19.40 -12.69 8.23
CA SER A 326 -18.20 -13.23 7.59
C SER A 326 -18.17 -13.02 6.07
N PHE A 327 -19.30 -12.70 5.44
CA PHE A 327 -19.38 -12.37 4.02
C PHE A 327 -18.99 -10.93 3.70
N THR A 328 -19.30 -10.01 4.60
CA THR A 328 -19.03 -8.57 4.40
C THR A 328 -17.55 -8.22 4.59
N GLN A 329 -16.86 -8.86 5.53
CA GLN A 329 -15.48 -8.57 5.88
C GLN A 329 -14.48 -8.77 4.71
N PRO A 330 -14.51 -9.90 3.96
CA PRO A 330 -13.61 -10.09 2.81
C PRO A 330 -13.77 -9.04 1.72
N ILE A 331 -14.98 -8.52 1.50
CA ILE A 331 -15.23 -7.47 0.51
C ILE A 331 -14.47 -6.19 0.89
N GLN A 332 -14.50 -5.82 2.17
CA GLN A 332 -13.75 -4.67 2.68
C GLN A 332 -12.24 -4.90 2.56
N GLN A 333 -11.77 -6.11 2.87
CA GLN A 333 -10.36 -6.47 2.75
C GLN A 333 -9.86 -6.39 1.30
N ILE A 334 -10.64 -6.89 0.34
CA ILE A 334 -10.30 -6.78 -1.10
C ILE A 334 -10.22 -5.31 -1.52
N ALA A 335 -11.13 -4.45 -1.06
CA ALA A 335 -11.08 -3.02 -1.35
C ALA A 335 -9.81 -2.34 -0.79
N GLN A 336 -9.35 -2.74 0.41
CA GLN A 336 -8.08 -2.26 0.98
C GLN A 336 -6.86 -2.76 0.19
N VAL A 337 -6.89 -4.00 -0.28
CA VAL A 337 -5.81 -4.59 -1.09
C VAL A 337 -5.61 -3.83 -2.40
N ILE A 338 -6.65 -3.28 -3.00
CA ILE A 338 -6.52 -2.48 -4.24
C ILE A 338 -5.59 -1.28 -4.01
N ASN A 339 -5.73 -0.57 -2.89
CA ASN A 339 -4.85 0.54 -2.53
C ASN A 339 -3.41 0.06 -2.27
N GLN A 340 -3.27 -1.07 -1.58
CA GLN A 340 -1.95 -1.67 -1.31
C GLN A 340 -1.24 -2.09 -2.59
N VAL A 341 -1.96 -2.69 -3.54
CA VAL A 341 -1.44 -3.07 -4.86
C VAL A 341 -1.02 -1.83 -5.65
N GLN A 342 -1.75 -0.71 -5.58
CA GLN A 342 -1.34 0.53 -6.24
C GLN A 342 -0.03 1.08 -5.67
N SER A 343 0.11 1.12 -4.34
CA SER A 343 1.35 1.55 -3.67
C SER A 343 2.53 0.64 -4.00
N MET A 344 2.30 -0.68 -3.99
CA MET A 344 3.29 -1.69 -4.38
C MET A 344 3.70 -1.53 -5.85
N ALA A 345 2.76 -1.27 -6.75
CA ALA A 345 3.05 -1.08 -8.17
C ALA A 345 3.89 0.19 -8.41
N ALA A 346 3.60 1.29 -7.71
CA ALA A 346 4.41 2.51 -7.80
C ALA A 346 5.84 2.30 -7.27
N ALA A 347 6.00 1.60 -6.15
CA ALA A 347 7.32 1.22 -5.63
C ALA A 347 8.06 0.28 -6.59
N SER A 348 7.33 -0.69 -7.19
CA SER A 348 7.85 -1.61 -8.20
C SER A 348 8.36 -0.87 -9.45
N GLU A 349 7.60 0.09 -9.95
CA GLU A 349 7.98 0.92 -11.10
C GLU A 349 9.30 1.65 -10.82
N ARG A 350 9.46 2.31 -9.66
CA ARG A 350 10.69 3.01 -9.29
C ARG A 350 11.90 2.07 -9.13
N VAL A 351 11.70 0.90 -8.53
CA VAL A 351 12.77 -0.10 -8.38
C VAL A 351 13.21 -0.64 -9.74
N PHE A 352 12.26 -1.00 -10.61
CA PHE A 352 12.59 -1.52 -11.93
C PHE A 352 13.05 -0.46 -12.92
N GLU A 353 12.65 0.80 -12.77
CA GLU A 353 13.23 1.93 -13.48
C GLU A 353 14.72 2.00 -13.19
N PHE A 354 15.09 1.97 -11.90
CA PHE A 354 16.49 1.97 -11.48
C PHE A 354 17.29 0.76 -12.01
N LEU A 355 16.72 -0.44 -11.90
CA LEU A 355 17.40 -1.67 -12.35
C LEU A 355 17.59 -1.72 -13.88
N ASN A 356 16.76 -0.99 -14.65
CA ASN A 356 16.87 -0.93 -16.11
C ASN A 356 17.65 0.29 -16.62
N GLU A 357 18.16 1.19 -15.74
CA GLU A 357 19.04 2.29 -16.16
C GLU A 357 20.30 1.76 -16.81
N GLU A 358 20.85 2.54 -17.74
CA GLU A 358 22.11 2.20 -18.41
C GLU A 358 23.27 2.12 -17.42
N GLU A 359 24.07 1.08 -17.54
CA GLU A 359 25.28 0.90 -16.73
C GLU A 359 26.47 1.59 -17.42
N GLU A 360 27.49 1.91 -16.65
CA GLU A 360 28.73 2.40 -17.18
C GLU A 360 29.39 1.32 -18.04
N ASP A 361 29.78 1.69 -19.25
CA ASP A 361 30.54 0.79 -20.12
C ASP A 361 31.98 0.71 -19.62
N GLN A 362 32.28 -0.39 -18.93
CA GLN A 362 33.60 -0.70 -18.41
C GLN A 362 34.42 -1.56 -19.38
N SER A 363 33.90 -1.82 -20.58
CA SER A 363 34.61 -2.57 -21.62
C SER A 363 35.66 -1.69 -22.28
N VAL A 364 36.93 -2.08 -22.17
CA VAL A 364 38.02 -1.43 -22.88
C VAL A 364 38.35 -2.30 -24.09
N GLU A 365 38.19 -1.75 -25.31
CA GLU A 365 38.47 -2.48 -26.56
C GLU A 365 39.93 -2.94 -26.65
N ASN A 366 40.88 -2.21 -26.05
CA ASN A 366 42.30 -2.55 -26.03
C ASN A 366 42.89 -2.24 -24.64
N PRO A 367 42.77 -3.14 -23.63
CA PRO A 367 43.36 -2.92 -22.32
C PRO A 367 44.88 -2.88 -22.36
N CYS A 368 45.49 -1.87 -21.75
CA CYS A 368 46.91 -1.79 -21.59
C CYS A 368 47.42 -2.84 -20.58
N ASP A 369 48.59 -3.41 -20.85
CA ASP A 369 49.26 -4.32 -19.90
C ASP A 369 49.86 -3.54 -18.72
N ILE A 370 49.13 -3.57 -17.58
CA ILE A 370 49.50 -2.84 -16.35
C ILE A 370 50.79 -3.35 -15.74
N SER A 371 51.25 -4.58 -16.07
CA SER A 371 52.49 -5.17 -15.52
C SER A 371 53.77 -4.38 -15.87
N LYS A 372 53.70 -3.47 -16.85
CA LYS A 372 54.84 -2.66 -17.34
C LYS A 372 54.78 -1.20 -16.91
N VAL A 373 53.82 -0.84 -16.07
CA VAL A 373 53.62 0.54 -15.64
C VAL A 373 54.58 0.93 -14.52
N THR A 374 55.32 2.04 -14.70
CA THR A 374 56.33 2.52 -13.75
C THR A 374 55.74 3.37 -12.61
N GLY A 375 54.43 3.62 -12.65
CA GLY A 375 53.75 4.42 -11.64
C GLY A 375 53.83 5.94 -11.85
N GLU A 376 54.42 6.38 -12.96
CA GLU A 376 54.43 7.80 -13.34
C GLU A 376 53.11 8.18 -14.01
N VAL A 377 52.46 9.23 -13.50
CA VAL A 377 51.17 9.73 -14.01
C VAL A 377 51.33 11.22 -14.38
N SER A 378 51.04 11.56 -15.63
CA SER A 378 51.07 12.95 -16.11
C SER A 378 49.70 13.35 -16.65
N PHE A 379 49.20 14.52 -16.25
CA PHE A 379 47.98 15.08 -16.75
C PHE A 379 48.31 16.38 -17.52
N GLU A 380 48.09 16.37 -18.83
CA GLU A 380 48.31 17.52 -19.71
C GLU A 380 46.99 17.95 -20.35
N HIS A 381 46.53 19.15 -20.06
CA HIS A 381 45.32 19.76 -20.63
C HIS A 381 44.04 18.87 -20.49
N VAL A 382 43.86 18.27 -19.32
CA VAL A 382 42.74 17.39 -19.08
C VAL A 382 41.55 18.20 -18.52
N HIS A 383 40.43 18.15 -19.23
CA HIS A 383 39.15 18.71 -18.79
C HIS A 383 38.16 17.59 -18.59
N PHE A 384 37.50 17.53 -17.44
CA PHE A 384 36.55 16.45 -17.12
C PHE A 384 35.23 16.99 -16.60
N GLY A 385 34.13 16.47 -17.10
CA GLY A 385 32.79 16.74 -16.60
C GLY A 385 31.85 15.59 -16.89
N TYR A 386 30.95 15.25 -15.96
CA TYR A 386 29.95 14.21 -16.15
C TYR A 386 28.76 14.66 -17.02
N GLN A 387 28.58 15.99 -17.19
CA GLN A 387 27.53 16.57 -18.04
C GLN A 387 28.14 17.54 -19.06
N PRO A 388 27.73 17.44 -20.33
CA PRO A 388 28.28 18.32 -21.40
C PRO A 388 28.10 19.81 -21.15
N ASP A 389 27.04 20.19 -20.38
CA ASP A 389 26.69 21.61 -20.14
C ASP A 389 27.26 22.16 -18.83
N GLN A 390 28.01 21.39 -18.06
CA GLN A 390 28.58 21.77 -16.77
C GLN A 390 30.12 21.62 -16.77
N LEU A 391 30.77 22.28 -17.69
CA LEU A 391 32.22 22.43 -17.64
C LEU A 391 32.58 23.35 -16.47
N ARG A 392 33.06 22.78 -15.39
CA ARG A 392 33.65 23.54 -14.28
C ARG A 392 35.14 23.75 -14.58
N THR A 393 35.52 24.98 -14.86
CA THR A 393 36.91 25.39 -14.96
C THR A 393 37.52 25.43 -13.56
N PHE A 394 38.40 24.49 -13.26
CA PHE A 394 39.20 24.54 -12.03
C PHE A 394 40.54 25.21 -12.34
N GLN A 395 40.75 26.42 -11.85
CA GLN A 395 42.05 27.07 -11.83
C GLN A 395 42.89 26.50 -10.68
N ARG A 396 44.11 26.08 -10.99
CA ARG A 396 45.12 25.70 -10.00
C ARG A 396 45.43 26.91 -9.14
N SER A 397 45.01 26.96 -7.89
CA SER A 397 45.63 27.83 -6.88
C SER A 397 46.83 27.10 -6.31
N GLY A 398 48.01 27.66 -6.43
CA GLY A 398 49.22 27.13 -5.83
C GLY A 398 49.07 26.96 -4.32
N ASP A 399 49.79 25.98 -3.77
CA ASP A 399 49.97 25.65 -2.36
C ASP A 399 48.84 24.85 -1.68
N ALA A 400 48.61 23.60 -2.15
CA ALA A 400 48.16 22.51 -1.27
C ALA A 400 48.48 21.16 -1.91
N GLU A 401 49.10 20.32 -1.15
CA GLU A 401 49.51 18.95 -1.48
C GLU A 401 48.38 17.94 -1.69
N ASP A 402 47.13 18.37 -1.77
CA ASP A 402 45.98 17.45 -1.84
C ASP A 402 44.95 17.81 -2.92
N LEU A 403 44.67 16.86 -3.77
CA LEU A 403 43.63 16.74 -4.79
C LEU A 403 43.90 17.44 -6.14
N VAL A 404 44.33 16.63 -7.09
CA VAL A 404 44.26 16.95 -8.53
C VAL A 404 42.82 16.77 -9.00
N LEU A 405 42.16 17.89 -9.31
CA LEU A 405 40.86 17.91 -9.98
C LEU A 405 41.10 17.92 -11.50
N LEU A 406 40.47 17.00 -12.20
CA LEU A 406 40.62 16.79 -13.63
C LEU A 406 39.48 17.46 -14.40
N GLU A 407 39.77 18.24 -15.38
CA GLU A 407 38.83 18.86 -16.32
C GLU A 407 39.10 18.34 -17.72
N VAL A 408 38.11 17.72 -18.39
CA VAL A 408 38.21 17.13 -19.74
C VAL A 408 37.34 17.95 -20.69
N ASP A 409 37.93 18.62 -21.66
CA ASP A 409 37.22 19.29 -22.75
C ASP A 409 37.10 18.34 -23.95
N THR A 410 35.86 17.96 -24.31
CA THR A 410 35.55 17.14 -25.47
C THR A 410 35.36 17.95 -26.74
N GLY A 411 36.21 18.93 -26.97
CA GLY A 411 36.38 19.54 -28.29
C GLY A 411 36.93 18.49 -29.26
N VAL A 412 36.34 18.39 -30.42
CA VAL A 412 36.31 17.28 -31.41
C VAL A 412 37.68 16.69 -31.85
N ASP A 413 38.83 17.06 -31.31
CA ASP A 413 40.12 16.62 -31.86
C ASP A 413 41.22 16.21 -30.85
N ASP A 414 40.96 16.15 -29.52
CA ASP A 414 42.03 15.83 -28.59
C ASP A 414 41.87 14.39 -27.99
N LYS A 415 42.80 13.53 -28.41
CA LYS A 415 42.97 12.21 -27.82
C LYS A 415 43.48 12.32 -26.39
N VAL A 416 42.65 12.03 -25.40
CA VAL A 416 43.08 11.88 -24.01
C VAL A 416 44.04 10.69 -23.94
N ARG A 417 45.32 10.96 -23.73
CA ARG A 417 46.34 9.94 -23.38
C ARG A 417 46.50 9.94 -21.86
N ILE A 418 45.96 8.98 -21.19
CA ILE A 418 46.32 8.66 -19.81
C ILE A 418 47.53 7.78 -19.90
N LEU A 419 48.69 8.25 -19.50
CA LEU A 419 49.95 7.48 -19.38
C LEU A 419 50.08 7.09 -17.90
N PHE A 420 49.96 5.77 -17.62
CA PHE A 420 50.24 5.23 -16.29
C PHE A 420 51.72 4.87 -16.18
#